data_b4866e06c9fbd0efb1358ba023d077d8
#
_entry.id   b4866e06c9fbd0efb1358ba023d077d8
#
_cell.length_a   1.000
_cell.length_b   1.000
_cell.length_c   1.000
_cell.angle_alpha   90.00
_cell.angle_beta   90.00
_cell.angle_gamma   90.00
#
_symmetry.space_group_name_H-M   'P 1'
#
loop_
_entity.id
_entity.type
_entity.pdbx_description
1 polymer ?
#
loop_
_entity_poly.entity_id
_entity_poly.type
_entity_poly.pdbx_seq_one_letter_code
_entity_poly.pdbx_strand_id
1 'polypeptide(L)'
;MVSPPRPIVPVTRPVTGSIRPPGSKSLTNRAVVLAAMARGESRLNGVLQSIDTRVMLDGLSALGFEISEGPGDGEVRIVGTGGRVPATSANLHLENSGTSIRFLTTLVTLGTGHYTLDGNARMRQRPIGDLVEALAQLQVDVTCPAGTGCPPVSVTSDGLAGGRATLSGSISSQFLSALLMAAPSAAAPVTLVVDGPLVSRPYIDMTLALMNRMGAEVIENPRGSFTVSPTGYNAIELDIEPDASAASYFLAAAAITGGHVTVEGLGPEALQGDVAFGDCLARMGCTVEATPEGLSV
;
A
#
# COMPACT_ATOMS: atom_id res chain seq x y z
N MET A 1 14.01 12.48 -27.28
CA MET A 1 13.75 13.89 -27.65
C MET A 1 13.29 14.61 -26.39
N VAL A 2 13.94 15.68 -26.00
CA VAL A 2 13.55 16.53 -24.88
C VAL A 2 12.38 17.40 -25.37
N SER A 3 11.23 17.35 -24.69
CA SER A 3 10.10 18.22 -25.04
C SER A 3 10.52 19.68 -24.92
N PRO A 4 10.05 20.58 -25.82
CA PRO A 4 10.37 21.99 -25.73
C PRO A 4 9.86 22.58 -24.40
N PRO A 5 10.55 23.58 -23.83
CA PRO A 5 10.12 24.22 -22.60
C PRO A 5 8.73 24.83 -22.78
N ARG A 6 7.82 24.54 -21.85
CA ARG A 6 6.49 25.16 -21.81
C ARG A 6 6.55 26.40 -20.92
N PRO A 7 6.06 27.57 -21.37
CA PRO A 7 5.98 28.73 -20.51
C PRO A 7 4.95 28.49 -19.39
N ILE A 8 5.32 28.80 -18.17
CA ILE A 8 4.39 28.83 -17.03
C ILE A 8 3.81 30.23 -16.96
N VAL A 9 2.49 30.34 -17.13
CA VAL A 9 1.76 31.60 -16.97
C VAL A 9 1.36 31.72 -15.50
N PRO A 10 1.81 32.76 -14.77
CA PRO A 10 1.42 32.96 -13.37
C PRO A 10 -0.09 33.12 -13.23
N VAL A 11 -0.64 32.54 -12.18
CA VAL A 11 -2.05 32.73 -11.83
C VAL A 11 -2.25 34.15 -11.31
N THR A 12 -3.21 34.88 -11.86
CA THR A 12 -3.48 36.30 -11.55
C THR A 12 -4.72 36.50 -10.67
N ARG A 13 -5.43 35.41 -10.33
CA ARG A 13 -6.64 35.46 -9.50
C ARG A 13 -6.57 34.32 -8.45
N PRO A 14 -7.27 34.49 -7.31
CA PRO A 14 -7.42 33.42 -6.34
C PRO A 14 -7.95 32.12 -6.98
N VAL A 15 -7.35 31.00 -6.63
CA VAL A 15 -7.81 29.67 -7.10
C VAL A 15 -8.98 29.24 -6.23
N THR A 16 -10.15 29.03 -6.84
CA THR A 16 -11.36 28.62 -6.14
C THR A 16 -12.03 27.46 -6.87
N GLY A 17 -12.63 26.55 -6.11
CA GLY A 17 -13.40 25.45 -6.66
C GLY A 17 -13.37 24.19 -5.80
N SER A 18 -13.94 23.13 -6.36
CA SER A 18 -13.97 21.81 -5.77
C SER A 18 -13.32 20.80 -6.72
N ILE A 19 -12.61 19.84 -6.16
CA ILE A 19 -11.94 18.79 -6.95
C ILE A 19 -11.92 17.48 -6.17
N ARG A 20 -12.11 16.37 -6.88
CA ARG A 20 -11.84 15.03 -6.38
C ARG A 20 -10.61 14.47 -7.11
N PRO A 21 -9.43 14.43 -6.48
CA PRO A 21 -8.25 13.80 -7.06
C PRO A 21 -8.49 12.30 -7.35
N PRO A 22 -7.69 11.68 -8.23
CA PRO A 22 -7.70 10.23 -8.40
C PRO A 22 -7.47 9.50 -7.07
N GLY A 23 -7.87 8.24 -7.02
CA GLY A 23 -7.74 7.42 -5.82
C GLY A 23 -6.30 7.31 -5.29
N SER A 24 -6.16 7.11 -3.99
CA SER A 24 -4.88 6.96 -3.32
C SER A 24 -4.11 5.73 -3.82
N LYS A 25 -2.88 5.94 -4.30
CA LYS A 25 -1.98 4.85 -4.67
C LYS A 25 -1.70 3.91 -3.50
N SER A 26 -1.47 4.47 -2.33
CA SER A 26 -1.10 3.72 -1.14
C SER A 26 -2.23 2.85 -0.62
N LEU A 27 -3.47 3.36 -0.67
CA LEU A 27 -4.68 2.58 -0.33
C LEU A 27 -4.98 1.55 -1.40
N THR A 28 -4.95 1.92 -2.69
CA THR A 28 -5.17 1.00 -3.81
C THR A 28 -4.27 -0.23 -3.69
N ASN A 29 -2.95 -0.06 -3.58
CA ASN A 29 -2.03 -1.20 -3.52
C ASN A 29 -2.26 -2.11 -2.30
N ARG A 30 -2.68 -1.56 -1.17
CA ARG A 30 -3.06 -2.36 0.00
C ARG A 30 -4.38 -3.09 -0.21
N ALA A 31 -5.39 -2.38 -0.66
CA ALA A 31 -6.73 -2.92 -0.84
C ALA A 31 -6.74 -4.09 -1.84
N VAL A 32 -6.02 -3.99 -2.97
CA VAL A 32 -5.97 -5.08 -3.97
C VAL A 32 -5.25 -6.30 -3.43
N VAL A 33 -4.17 -6.14 -2.64
CA VAL A 33 -3.45 -7.24 -2.01
C VAL A 33 -4.31 -7.91 -0.94
N LEU A 34 -4.97 -7.14 -0.09
CA LEU A 34 -5.87 -7.69 0.93
C LEU A 34 -7.08 -8.39 0.32
N ALA A 35 -7.68 -7.82 -0.74
CA ALA A 35 -8.78 -8.42 -1.48
C ALA A 35 -8.38 -9.77 -2.11
N ALA A 36 -7.17 -9.89 -2.67
CA ALA A 36 -6.65 -11.13 -3.21
C ALA A 36 -6.53 -12.24 -2.15
N MET A 37 -6.22 -11.88 -0.91
CA MET A 37 -6.13 -12.81 0.22
C MET A 37 -7.48 -13.09 0.91
N ALA A 38 -8.53 -12.33 0.63
CA ALA A 38 -9.82 -12.45 1.29
C ALA A 38 -10.58 -13.73 0.89
N ARG A 39 -11.62 -14.05 1.66
CA ARG A 39 -12.59 -15.08 1.30
C ARG A 39 -13.76 -14.44 0.56
N GLY A 40 -13.95 -14.79 -0.71
CA GLY A 40 -15.03 -14.26 -1.55
C GLY A 40 -14.60 -13.13 -2.47
N GLU A 41 -15.56 -12.52 -3.17
CA GLU A 41 -15.32 -11.43 -4.11
C GLU A 41 -15.35 -10.07 -3.39
N SER A 42 -14.29 -9.29 -3.55
CA SER A 42 -14.25 -7.89 -3.13
C SER A 42 -14.46 -6.96 -4.32
N ARG A 43 -15.15 -5.83 -4.07
CA ARG A 43 -15.34 -4.76 -5.03
C ARG A 43 -14.66 -3.50 -4.53
N LEU A 44 -13.73 -2.97 -5.32
CA LEU A 44 -12.96 -1.77 -5.01
C LEU A 44 -13.31 -0.68 -6.01
N ASN A 45 -13.83 0.45 -5.53
CA ASN A 45 -14.24 1.59 -6.36
C ASN A 45 -13.18 2.71 -6.26
N GLY A 46 -12.96 3.46 -7.34
CA GLY A 46 -12.01 4.56 -7.37
C GLY A 46 -10.54 4.14 -7.28
N VAL A 47 -10.22 2.92 -7.69
CA VAL A 47 -8.85 2.41 -7.77
C VAL A 47 -8.02 3.31 -8.69
N LEU A 48 -6.84 3.73 -8.21
CA LEU A 48 -5.94 4.54 -9.00
C LEU A 48 -5.48 3.79 -10.25
N GLN A 49 -5.65 4.41 -11.40
CA GLN A 49 -5.09 3.92 -12.66
C GLN A 49 -3.72 4.55 -12.90
N SER A 50 -2.66 3.84 -12.53
CA SER A 50 -1.26 4.25 -12.71
C SER A 50 -0.40 3.06 -13.11
N ILE A 51 0.84 3.31 -13.53
CA ILE A 51 1.80 2.24 -13.82
C ILE A 51 2.02 1.37 -12.57
N ASP A 52 2.18 1.97 -11.39
CA ASP A 52 2.42 1.24 -10.14
C ASP A 52 1.27 0.31 -9.76
N THR A 53 0.03 0.77 -9.90
CA THR A 53 -1.15 -0.03 -9.55
C THR A 53 -1.45 -1.10 -10.59
N ARG A 54 -1.20 -0.82 -11.87
CA ARG A 54 -1.28 -1.80 -12.94
C ARG A 54 -0.27 -2.93 -12.72
N VAL A 55 0.98 -2.61 -12.44
CA VAL A 55 2.03 -3.59 -12.13
C VAL A 55 1.64 -4.47 -10.94
N MET A 56 0.95 -3.94 -9.94
CA MET A 56 0.42 -4.73 -8.83
C MET A 56 -0.67 -5.70 -9.28
N LEU A 57 -1.65 -5.22 -10.05
CA LEU A 57 -2.75 -6.05 -10.57
C LEU A 57 -2.24 -7.12 -11.54
N ASP A 58 -1.32 -6.77 -12.44
CA ASP A 58 -0.67 -7.72 -13.36
C ASP A 58 0.11 -8.79 -12.59
N GLY A 59 0.82 -8.40 -11.53
CA GLY A 59 1.53 -9.34 -10.64
C GLY A 59 0.59 -10.30 -9.95
N LEU A 60 -0.54 -9.84 -9.41
CA LEU A 60 -1.56 -10.68 -8.81
C LEU A 60 -2.20 -11.62 -9.85
N SER A 61 -2.50 -11.11 -11.06
CA SER A 61 -3.03 -11.94 -12.16
C SER A 61 -2.05 -13.03 -12.58
N ALA A 62 -0.75 -12.72 -12.66
CA ALA A 62 0.30 -13.70 -12.94
C ALA A 62 0.45 -14.76 -11.84
N LEU A 63 0.07 -14.44 -10.62
CA LEU A 63 -0.03 -15.39 -9.48
C LEU A 63 -1.33 -16.21 -9.49
N GLY A 64 -2.21 -16.01 -10.49
CA GLY A 64 -3.43 -16.76 -10.70
C GLY A 64 -4.65 -16.23 -9.96
N PHE A 65 -4.61 -15.03 -9.42
CA PHE A 65 -5.80 -14.38 -8.86
C PHE A 65 -6.73 -13.90 -9.97
N GLU A 66 -8.02 -14.12 -9.79
CA GLU A 66 -9.05 -13.68 -10.71
C GLU A 66 -9.38 -12.21 -10.45
N ILE A 67 -9.06 -11.35 -11.43
CA ILE A 67 -9.24 -9.90 -11.36
C ILE A 67 -10.00 -9.45 -12.61
N SER A 68 -11.01 -8.64 -12.43
CA SER A 68 -11.79 -8.05 -13.53
C SER A 68 -12.06 -6.57 -13.28
N GLU A 69 -12.17 -5.80 -14.35
CA GLU A 69 -12.66 -4.43 -14.29
C GLU A 69 -14.18 -4.44 -14.16
N GLY A 70 -14.72 -3.56 -13.32
CA GLY A 70 -16.14 -3.36 -13.19
C GLY A 70 -16.66 -2.29 -14.15
N PRO A 71 -17.99 -2.04 -14.18
CA PRO A 71 -18.62 -1.06 -15.06
C PRO A 71 -18.33 0.40 -14.69
N GLY A 72 -17.89 0.66 -13.44
CA GLY A 72 -17.54 2.00 -12.96
C GLY A 72 -16.12 2.39 -13.31
N ASP A 73 -15.84 3.69 -13.45
CA ASP A 73 -14.47 4.18 -13.64
C ASP A 73 -13.62 3.86 -12.41
N GLY A 74 -12.51 3.13 -12.62
CA GLY A 74 -11.66 2.65 -11.53
C GLY A 74 -12.31 1.58 -10.64
N GLU A 75 -13.36 0.90 -11.09
CA GLU A 75 -13.92 -0.26 -10.38
C GLU A 75 -13.10 -1.51 -10.72
N VAL A 76 -12.64 -2.22 -9.67
CA VAL A 76 -11.91 -3.49 -9.78
C VAL A 76 -12.58 -4.53 -8.88
N ARG A 77 -12.81 -5.71 -9.43
CA ARG A 77 -13.33 -6.88 -8.70
C ARG A 77 -12.24 -7.93 -8.59
N ILE A 78 -12.08 -8.48 -7.40
CA ILE A 78 -11.06 -9.48 -7.09
C ILE A 78 -11.71 -10.64 -6.36
N VAL A 79 -11.60 -11.84 -6.95
CA VAL A 79 -12.02 -13.07 -6.28
C VAL A 79 -10.86 -13.54 -5.41
N GLY A 80 -11.02 -13.36 -4.12
CA GLY A 80 -10.00 -13.73 -3.14
C GLY A 80 -9.98 -15.25 -2.88
N THR A 81 -8.81 -15.75 -2.53
CA THR A 81 -8.52 -17.20 -2.40
C THR A 81 -8.48 -17.69 -0.95
N GLY A 82 -8.80 -16.82 0.03
CA GLY A 82 -8.72 -17.14 1.45
C GLY A 82 -7.29 -17.34 1.96
N GLY A 83 -6.34 -16.56 1.44
CA GLY A 83 -4.96 -16.54 1.88
C GLY A 83 -4.04 -17.55 1.18
N ARG A 84 -4.45 -18.10 0.04
CA ARG A 84 -3.62 -19.01 -0.76
C ARG A 84 -3.19 -18.33 -2.06
N VAL A 85 -1.95 -18.56 -2.49
CA VAL A 85 -1.50 -18.15 -3.83
C VAL A 85 -1.80 -19.29 -4.80
N PRO A 86 -2.59 -19.05 -5.87
CA PRO A 86 -3.00 -20.13 -6.78
C PRO A 86 -1.85 -20.74 -7.59
N ALA A 87 -0.92 -19.90 -8.08
CA ALA A 87 0.22 -20.35 -8.87
C ALA A 87 1.26 -21.06 -8.01
N THR A 88 1.82 -22.15 -8.49
CA THR A 88 2.95 -22.87 -7.87
C THR A 88 4.32 -22.41 -8.38
N SER A 89 4.34 -21.56 -9.39
CA SER A 89 5.55 -20.87 -9.86
C SER A 89 5.17 -19.59 -10.60
N ALA A 90 5.99 -18.56 -10.45
CA ALA A 90 5.84 -17.33 -11.21
C ALA A 90 7.18 -16.59 -11.31
N ASN A 91 7.36 -15.88 -12.46
CA ASN A 91 8.41 -14.88 -12.64
C ASN A 91 7.72 -13.53 -12.82
N LEU A 92 7.82 -12.67 -11.82
CA LEU A 92 7.16 -11.38 -11.79
C LEU A 92 8.13 -10.26 -12.18
N HIS A 93 7.81 -9.53 -13.25
CA HIS A 93 8.52 -8.30 -13.61
C HIS A 93 7.72 -7.09 -13.15
N LEU A 94 8.22 -6.41 -12.12
CA LEU A 94 7.48 -5.39 -11.37
C LEU A 94 7.96 -3.96 -11.67
N GLU A 95 8.60 -3.75 -12.81
CA GLU A 95 9.13 -2.47 -13.27
C GLU A 95 9.96 -1.75 -12.18
N ASN A 96 9.57 -0.53 -11.79
CA ASN A 96 10.17 0.19 -10.67
C ASN A 96 9.18 0.38 -9.50
N SER A 97 8.13 -0.45 -9.42
CA SER A 97 7.13 -0.35 -8.35
C SER A 97 7.64 -0.94 -7.04
N GLY A 98 8.18 -0.07 -6.19
CA GLY A 98 8.73 -0.48 -4.89
C GLY A 98 7.71 -1.04 -3.93
N THR A 99 6.45 -0.62 -4.02
CA THR A 99 5.36 -1.16 -3.21
C THR A 99 5.01 -2.56 -3.68
N SER A 100 4.87 -2.76 -5.00
CA SER A 100 4.50 -4.05 -5.56
C SER A 100 5.54 -5.13 -5.25
N ILE A 101 6.83 -4.85 -5.42
CA ILE A 101 7.85 -5.86 -5.14
C ILE A 101 7.86 -6.28 -3.67
N ARG A 102 7.69 -5.34 -2.74
CA ARG A 102 7.69 -5.64 -1.30
C ARG A 102 6.45 -6.41 -0.86
N PHE A 103 5.28 -5.98 -1.32
CA PHE A 103 4.02 -6.61 -0.96
C PHE A 103 3.90 -8.00 -1.59
N LEU A 104 4.24 -8.15 -2.86
CA LEU A 104 4.18 -9.44 -3.54
C LEU A 104 5.26 -10.41 -3.07
N THR A 105 6.48 -9.95 -2.70
CA THR A 105 7.48 -10.82 -2.07
C THR A 105 6.95 -11.48 -0.81
N THR A 106 6.19 -10.75 0.00
CA THR A 106 5.59 -11.32 1.20
C THR A 106 4.34 -12.15 0.87
N LEU A 107 3.52 -11.71 -0.09
CA LEU A 107 2.32 -12.46 -0.51
C LEU A 107 2.67 -13.87 -1.01
N VAL A 108 3.70 -14.02 -1.82
CA VAL A 108 4.06 -15.33 -2.39
C VAL A 108 4.54 -16.34 -1.34
N THR A 109 4.89 -15.89 -0.12
CA THR A 109 5.20 -16.78 0.99
C THR A 109 3.99 -17.57 1.50
N LEU A 110 2.77 -17.17 1.12
CA LEU A 110 1.52 -17.85 1.44
C LEU A 110 1.20 -18.98 0.43
N GLY A 111 1.99 -19.09 -0.64
CA GLY A 111 1.86 -20.12 -1.66
C GLY A 111 2.70 -21.34 -1.37
N THR A 112 2.51 -22.37 -2.22
CA THR A 112 3.36 -23.57 -2.27
C THR A 112 4.06 -23.58 -3.62
N GLY A 113 5.37 -23.26 -3.65
CA GLY A 113 6.08 -23.19 -4.92
C GLY A 113 7.33 -22.31 -4.96
N HIS A 114 7.71 -21.96 -6.18
CA HIS A 114 8.93 -21.17 -6.45
C HIS A 114 8.59 -19.88 -7.20
N TYR A 115 9.02 -18.75 -6.67
CA TYR A 115 8.69 -17.44 -7.21
C TYR A 115 9.94 -16.59 -7.36
N THR A 116 10.06 -15.91 -8.49
CA THR A 116 11.11 -14.90 -8.72
C THR A 116 10.46 -13.54 -8.95
N LEU A 117 10.90 -12.54 -8.20
CA LEU A 117 10.41 -11.17 -8.33
C LEU A 117 11.58 -10.26 -8.70
N ASP A 118 11.39 -9.50 -9.79
CA ASP A 118 12.42 -8.61 -10.32
C ASP A 118 11.77 -7.35 -10.90
N GLY A 119 12.57 -6.47 -11.46
CA GLY A 119 12.12 -5.28 -12.15
C GLY A 119 13.19 -4.73 -13.08
N ASN A 120 13.05 -3.46 -13.44
CA ASN A 120 14.03 -2.80 -14.29
C ASN A 120 15.34 -2.50 -13.56
N ALA A 121 16.33 -1.94 -14.26
CA ALA A 121 17.65 -1.65 -13.70
C ALA A 121 17.62 -0.75 -12.44
N ARG A 122 16.61 0.12 -12.32
CA ARG A 122 16.44 0.97 -11.15
C ARG A 122 15.92 0.17 -9.95
N MET A 123 15.03 -0.80 -10.16
CA MET A 123 14.54 -1.70 -9.12
C MET A 123 15.67 -2.50 -8.50
N ARG A 124 16.60 -3.00 -9.30
CA ARG A 124 17.78 -3.77 -8.85
C ARG A 124 18.81 -2.96 -8.02
N GLN A 125 18.51 -1.67 -7.76
CA GLN A 125 19.28 -0.79 -6.89
C GLN A 125 18.54 -0.44 -5.60
N ARG A 126 17.30 -0.92 -5.43
CA ARG A 126 16.46 -0.60 -4.27
C ARG A 126 16.57 -1.68 -3.21
N PRO A 127 16.91 -1.33 -1.97
CA PRO A 127 17.11 -2.31 -0.91
C PRO A 127 15.79 -3.04 -0.56
N ILE A 128 15.91 -4.35 -0.34
CA ILE A 128 14.86 -5.24 0.13
C ILE A 128 15.39 -6.24 1.17
N GLY A 129 16.68 -6.18 1.47
CA GLY A 129 17.37 -7.13 2.36
C GLY A 129 16.70 -7.30 3.71
N ASP A 130 16.30 -6.21 4.36
CA ASP A 130 15.64 -6.29 5.69
C ASP A 130 14.31 -7.08 5.65
N LEU A 131 13.55 -6.98 4.54
CA LEU A 131 12.35 -7.79 4.36
C LEU A 131 12.72 -9.28 4.18
N VAL A 132 13.76 -9.55 3.40
CA VAL A 132 14.29 -10.92 3.20
C VAL A 132 14.75 -11.51 4.52
N GLU A 133 15.49 -10.76 5.34
CA GLU A 133 15.93 -11.20 6.67
C GLU A 133 14.76 -11.45 7.62
N ALA A 134 13.74 -10.61 7.60
CA ALA A 134 12.53 -10.81 8.41
C ALA A 134 11.74 -12.07 7.99
N LEU A 135 11.61 -12.32 6.69
CA LEU A 135 10.97 -13.53 6.17
C LEU A 135 11.80 -14.80 6.50
N ALA A 136 13.13 -14.73 6.45
CA ALA A 136 13.98 -15.82 6.86
C ALA A 136 13.83 -16.18 8.36
N GLN A 137 13.62 -15.17 9.24
CA GLN A 137 13.28 -15.40 10.64
C GLN A 137 11.93 -16.13 10.81
N LEU A 138 11.00 -15.96 9.86
CA LEU A 138 9.72 -16.68 9.79
C LEU A 138 9.86 -18.03 9.05
N GLN A 139 11.09 -18.51 8.85
CA GLN A 139 11.42 -19.81 8.24
C GLN A 139 11.05 -19.92 6.75
N VAL A 140 10.94 -18.80 6.05
CA VAL A 140 10.77 -18.77 4.59
C VAL A 140 12.14 -18.91 3.91
N ASP A 141 12.26 -19.76 2.91
CA ASP A 141 13.44 -19.83 2.04
C ASP A 141 13.38 -18.67 1.02
N VAL A 142 14.07 -17.59 1.34
CA VAL A 142 14.05 -16.37 0.55
C VAL A 142 15.47 -15.78 0.46
N THR A 143 15.85 -15.39 -0.77
CA THR A 143 17.18 -14.86 -1.05
C THR A 143 17.16 -13.73 -2.07
N CYS A 144 18.22 -12.91 -2.06
CA CYS A 144 18.59 -12.05 -3.18
C CYS A 144 19.76 -12.72 -3.91
N PRO A 145 19.56 -13.46 -5.00
CA PRO A 145 20.60 -14.28 -5.63
C PRO A 145 21.85 -13.52 -6.06
N ALA A 146 21.72 -12.22 -6.33
CA ALA A 146 22.84 -11.36 -6.66
C ALA A 146 23.72 -10.97 -5.44
N GLY A 147 23.32 -11.32 -4.22
CA GLY A 147 24.06 -11.00 -2.99
C GLY A 147 24.11 -9.50 -2.63
N THR A 148 23.32 -8.66 -3.29
CA THR A 148 23.36 -7.20 -3.13
C THR A 148 22.35 -6.66 -2.09
N GLY A 149 21.49 -7.53 -1.55
CA GLY A 149 20.34 -7.10 -0.74
C GLY A 149 19.25 -6.35 -1.54
N CYS A 150 19.31 -6.44 -2.86
CA CYS A 150 18.38 -5.85 -3.82
C CYS A 150 17.80 -6.93 -4.74
N PRO A 151 16.69 -6.66 -5.46
CA PRO A 151 16.16 -7.60 -6.47
C PRO A 151 17.20 -8.00 -7.54
N PRO A 152 17.06 -9.19 -8.15
CA PRO A 152 15.91 -10.09 -8.02
C PRO A 152 15.82 -10.77 -6.65
N VAL A 153 14.58 -11.13 -6.26
CA VAL A 153 14.30 -11.93 -5.06
C VAL A 153 13.80 -13.29 -5.49
N SER A 154 14.33 -14.34 -4.90
CA SER A 154 13.87 -15.72 -5.08
C SER A 154 13.21 -16.19 -3.78
N VAL A 155 12.01 -16.75 -3.89
CA VAL A 155 11.23 -17.28 -2.78
C VAL A 155 10.83 -18.72 -3.08
N THR A 156 11.15 -19.63 -2.16
CA THR A 156 10.61 -20.99 -2.13
C THR A 156 9.75 -21.11 -0.88
N SER A 157 8.49 -21.46 -1.02
CA SER A 157 7.58 -21.53 0.11
C SER A 157 6.65 -22.74 0.03
N ASP A 158 6.24 -23.18 1.20
CA ASP A 158 5.15 -24.16 1.42
C ASP A 158 4.15 -23.60 2.45
N GLY A 159 3.83 -22.31 2.29
CA GLY A 159 3.01 -21.53 3.21
C GLY A 159 3.80 -20.86 4.33
N LEU A 160 3.20 -19.84 4.92
CA LEU A 160 3.78 -19.10 6.04
C LEU A 160 3.41 -19.77 7.37
N ALA A 161 4.38 -20.35 8.04
CA ALA A 161 4.14 -21.11 9.28
C ALA A 161 3.66 -20.23 10.46
N GLY A 162 4.05 -18.97 10.49
CA GLY A 162 3.90 -18.07 11.64
C GLY A 162 5.21 -17.91 12.40
N GLY A 163 5.17 -17.34 13.62
CA GLY A 163 6.36 -17.18 14.44
C GLY A 163 6.70 -15.74 14.78
N ARG A 164 8.00 -15.45 14.97
CA ARG A 164 8.47 -14.13 15.40
C ARG A 164 9.55 -13.62 14.46
N ALA A 165 9.43 -12.36 14.07
CA ALA A 165 10.46 -11.66 13.31
C ALA A 165 10.72 -10.27 13.91
N THR A 166 11.95 -9.79 13.78
CA THR A 166 12.38 -8.45 14.18
C THR A 166 12.79 -7.67 12.95
N LEU A 167 12.33 -6.42 12.88
CA LEU A 167 12.66 -5.47 11.81
C LEU A 167 13.17 -4.16 12.42
N SER A 168 14.04 -3.47 11.70
CA SER A 168 14.37 -2.10 12.06
C SER A 168 13.23 -1.14 11.74
N GLY A 169 12.79 -0.36 12.73
CA GLY A 169 11.75 0.66 12.58
C GLY A 169 12.18 1.86 11.73
N SER A 170 13.48 2.05 11.53
CA SER A 170 14.05 3.22 10.84
C SER A 170 14.12 3.10 9.31
N ILE A 171 13.82 1.92 8.71
CA ILE A 171 14.10 1.68 7.30
C ILE A 171 12.90 1.98 6.41
N SER A 172 11.85 1.19 6.48
CA SER A 172 10.69 1.38 5.59
C SER A 172 9.40 0.79 6.19
N SER A 173 8.38 1.64 6.32
CA SER A 173 7.04 1.18 6.70
C SER A 173 6.45 0.16 5.73
N GLN A 174 6.94 0.09 4.48
CA GLN A 174 6.45 -0.89 3.49
C GLN A 174 6.83 -2.32 3.88
N PHE A 175 7.97 -2.54 4.52
CA PHE A 175 8.38 -3.89 4.98
C PHE A 175 7.44 -4.39 6.09
N LEU A 176 7.22 -3.55 7.09
CA LEU A 176 6.28 -3.89 8.17
C LEU A 176 4.85 -4.05 7.64
N SER A 177 4.38 -3.15 6.76
CA SER A 177 3.06 -3.27 6.13
C SER A 177 2.90 -4.58 5.35
N ALA A 178 3.92 -4.99 4.59
CA ALA A 178 3.89 -6.23 3.83
C ALA A 178 3.71 -7.46 4.73
N LEU A 179 4.50 -7.53 5.80
CA LEU A 179 4.44 -8.63 6.78
C LEU A 179 3.13 -8.64 7.56
N LEU A 180 2.65 -7.46 7.99
CA LEU A 180 1.36 -7.32 8.67
C LEU A 180 0.22 -7.85 7.80
N MET A 181 0.18 -7.47 6.51
CA MET A 181 -0.88 -7.89 5.60
C MET A 181 -0.88 -9.40 5.32
N ALA A 182 0.29 -10.05 5.24
CA ALA A 182 0.35 -11.49 5.00
C ALA A 182 0.06 -12.32 6.26
N ALA A 183 0.39 -11.80 7.44
CA ALA A 183 0.33 -12.51 8.71
C ALA A 183 -1.04 -13.14 9.06
N PRO A 184 -2.22 -12.53 8.77
CA PRO A 184 -3.51 -13.16 9.04
C PRO A 184 -3.77 -14.45 8.25
N SER A 185 -3.01 -14.70 7.18
CA SER A 185 -3.09 -15.91 6.37
C SER A 185 -2.03 -16.96 6.71
N ALA A 186 -1.22 -16.72 7.74
CA ALA A 186 -0.25 -17.69 8.26
C ALA A 186 -0.95 -18.87 8.97
N ALA A 187 -0.23 -19.97 9.15
CA ALA A 187 -0.75 -21.16 9.84
C ALA A 187 -0.86 -20.95 11.38
N ALA A 188 -0.05 -20.07 11.95
CA ALA A 188 -0.04 -19.72 13.36
C ALA A 188 0.19 -18.21 13.55
N PRO A 189 -0.03 -17.65 14.78
CA PRO A 189 0.17 -16.24 15.02
C PRO A 189 1.57 -15.75 14.64
N VAL A 190 1.64 -14.52 14.11
CA VAL A 190 2.89 -13.84 13.75
C VAL A 190 3.12 -12.69 14.71
N THR A 191 4.31 -12.61 15.32
CA THR A 191 4.72 -11.48 16.14
C THR A 191 5.85 -10.73 15.45
N LEU A 192 5.58 -9.48 15.07
CA LEU A 192 6.54 -8.57 14.45
C LEU A 192 7.05 -7.58 15.48
N VAL A 193 8.35 -7.60 15.74
CA VAL A 193 9.01 -6.68 16.66
C VAL A 193 9.69 -5.59 15.88
N VAL A 194 9.40 -4.35 16.24
CA VAL A 194 10.03 -3.18 15.64
C VAL A 194 11.15 -2.70 16.56
N ASP A 195 12.38 -2.75 16.09
CA ASP A 195 13.54 -2.24 16.80
C ASP A 195 13.78 -0.77 16.42
N GLY A 196 13.84 0.09 17.43
CA GLY A 196 13.99 1.53 17.26
C GLY A 196 12.69 2.28 16.90
N PRO A 197 12.79 3.57 16.58
CA PRO A 197 11.64 4.42 16.28
C PRO A 197 11.00 4.02 14.94
N LEU A 198 9.68 3.86 14.95
CA LEU A 198 8.91 3.56 13.75
C LEU A 198 8.76 4.81 12.87
N VAL A 199 9.42 4.82 11.72
CA VAL A 199 9.26 5.89 10.73
C VAL A 199 7.99 5.70 9.90
N SER A 200 7.42 6.79 9.40
CA SER A 200 6.24 6.77 8.52
C SER A 200 5.04 6.03 9.15
N ARG A 201 4.81 6.24 10.44
CA ARG A 201 3.72 5.65 11.22
C ARG A 201 2.35 5.73 10.52
N PRO A 202 1.94 6.83 9.87
CA PRO A 202 0.64 6.90 9.20
C PRO A 202 0.39 5.80 8.16
N TYR A 203 1.44 5.29 7.49
CA TYR A 203 1.27 4.17 6.55
C TYR A 203 1.03 2.82 7.25
N ILE A 204 1.50 2.67 8.47
CA ILE A 204 1.18 1.49 9.29
C ILE A 204 -0.25 1.59 9.79
N ASP A 205 -0.67 2.76 10.27
CA ASP A 205 -2.04 3.00 10.73
C ASP A 205 -3.04 2.76 9.61
N MET A 206 -2.76 3.25 8.39
CA MET A 206 -3.54 2.97 7.18
C MET A 206 -3.62 1.45 6.90
N THR A 207 -2.52 0.73 7.05
CA THR A 207 -2.49 -0.73 6.86
C THR A 207 -3.36 -1.43 7.90
N LEU A 208 -3.19 -1.10 9.18
CA LEU A 208 -3.96 -1.68 10.28
C LEU A 208 -5.47 -1.40 10.15
N ALA A 209 -5.82 -0.17 9.74
CA ALA A 209 -7.21 0.21 9.54
C ALA A 209 -7.87 -0.63 8.42
N LEU A 210 -7.21 -0.81 7.28
CA LEU A 210 -7.73 -1.67 6.21
C LEU A 210 -7.82 -3.14 6.63
N MET A 211 -6.79 -3.67 7.28
CA MET A 211 -6.77 -5.03 7.81
C MET A 211 -7.94 -5.27 8.76
N ASN A 212 -8.17 -4.35 9.70
CA ASN A 212 -9.27 -4.43 10.67
C ASN A 212 -10.64 -4.35 9.98
N ARG A 213 -10.82 -3.45 8.98
CA ARG A 213 -12.06 -3.39 8.18
C ARG A 213 -12.37 -4.71 7.48
N MET A 214 -11.35 -5.50 7.14
CA MET A 214 -11.49 -6.82 6.49
C MET A 214 -11.47 -7.99 7.48
N GLY A 215 -11.54 -7.73 8.79
CA GLY A 215 -11.69 -8.73 9.84
C GLY A 215 -10.41 -9.35 10.40
N ALA A 216 -9.25 -8.78 10.09
CA ALA A 216 -8.02 -9.23 10.71
C ALA A 216 -7.87 -8.70 12.13
N GLU A 217 -7.33 -9.53 13.02
CA GLU A 217 -7.05 -9.17 14.41
C GLU A 217 -5.57 -8.90 14.62
N VAL A 218 -5.26 -7.64 14.94
CA VAL A 218 -3.90 -7.19 15.24
C VAL A 218 -3.86 -6.51 16.59
N ILE A 219 -2.96 -6.97 17.46
CA ILE A 219 -2.68 -6.37 18.76
C ILE A 219 -1.35 -5.63 18.67
N GLU A 220 -1.39 -4.31 18.82
CA GLU A 220 -0.21 -3.50 18.99
C GLU A 220 0.17 -3.46 20.47
N ASN A 221 1.37 -3.90 20.79
CA ASN A 221 1.88 -3.94 22.15
C ASN A 221 2.68 -2.66 22.47
N PRO A 222 2.64 -2.16 23.73
CA PRO A 222 3.31 -0.90 24.11
C PRO A 222 4.83 -0.86 23.89
N ARG A 223 5.46 -2.02 23.66
CA ARG A 223 6.91 -2.14 23.41
C ARG A 223 7.27 -2.14 21.92
N GLY A 224 6.37 -1.66 21.04
CA GLY A 224 6.65 -1.57 19.62
C GLY A 224 6.62 -2.93 18.88
N SER A 225 5.74 -3.83 19.29
CA SER A 225 5.50 -5.08 18.56
C SER A 225 4.04 -5.24 18.19
N PHE A 226 3.80 -5.98 17.09
CA PHE A 226 2.48 -6.31 16.59
C PHE A 226 2.31 -7.82 16.62
N THR A 227 1.24 -8.27 17.27
CA THR A 227 0.84 -9.69 17.25
C THR A 227 -0.39 -9.83 16.38
N VAL A 228 -0.31 -10.65 15.36
CA VAL A 228 -1.36 -10.87 14.35
C VAL A 228 -1.90 -12.27 14.49
N SER A 229 -3.21 -12.39 14.69
CA SER A 229 -3.93 -13.67 14.74
C SER A 229 -4.15 -14.23 13.32
N PRO A 230 -4.14 -15.55 13.11
CA PRO A 230 -4.37 -16.16 11.80
C PRO A 230 -5.86 -16.23 11.43
N THR A 231 -6.53 -15.09 11.40
CA THR A 231 -7.98 -14.98 11.14
C THR A 231 -8.34 -15.00 9.66
N GLY A 232 -7.37 -14.69 8.78
CA GLY A 232 -7.60 -14.42 7.37
C GLY A 232 -8.33 -13.09 7.18
N TYR A 233 -8.91 -12.92 5.98
CA TYR A 233 -9.67 -11.73 5.59
C TYR A 233 -11.04 -12.09 5.04
N ASN A 234 -12.00 -11.21 5.21
CA ASN A 234 -13.31 -11.25 4.57
C ASN A 234 -13.33 -10.30 3.37
N ALA A 235 -14.07 -10.68 2.34
CA ALA A 235 -14.33 -9.80 1.19
C ALA A 235 -15.00 -8.49 1.62
N ILE A 236 -14.75 -7.42 0.86
CA ILE A 236 -15.25 -6.08 1.16
C ILE A 236 -15.69 -5.36 -0.11
N GLU A 237 -16.68 -4.48 0.05
CA GLU A 237 -16.91 -3.37 -0.87
C GLU A 237 -16.28 -2.11 -0.26
N LEU A 238 -15.37 -1.47 -1.01
CA LEU A 238 -14.56 -0.37 -0.51
C LEU A 238 -14.41 0.72 -1.56
N ASP A 239 -14.73 1.95 -1.17
CA ASP A 239 -14.38 3.15 -1.92
C ASP A 239 -12.97 3.60 -1.53
N ILE A 240 -12.10 3.70 -2.51
CA ILE A 240 -10.74 4.21 -2.32
C ILE A 240 -10.81 5.73 -2.17
N GLU A 241 -10.29 6.23 -1.06
CA GLU A 241 -10.19 7.66 -0.83
C GLU A 241 -9.36 8.35 -1.92
N PRO A 242 -9.65 9.61 -2.29
CA PRO A 242 -8.78 10.42 -3.12
C PRO A 242 -7.37 10.51 -2.54
N ASP A 243 -6.37 10.67 -3.39
CA ASP A 243 -4.98 10.73 -2.95
C ASP A 243 -4.69 12.05 -2.21
N ALA A 244 -4.44 11.97 -0.90
CA ALA A 244 -4.17 13.12 -0.06
C ALA A 244 -2.82 13.78 -0.37
N SER A 245 -1.84 13.02 -0.88
CA SER A 245 -0.58 13.59 -1.37
C SER A 245 -0.83 14.47 -2.60
N ALA A 246 -1.67 14.01 -3.55
CA ALA A 246 -2.08 14.81 -4.70
C ALA A 246 -2.95 16.01 -4.28
N ALA A 247 -3.81 15.84 -3.27
CA ALA A 247 -4.64 16.92 -2.72
C ALA A 247 -3.82 18.10 -2.21
N SER A 248 -2.63 17.85 -1.68
CA SER A 248 -1.76 18.89 -1.13
C SER A 248 -1.42 19.99 -2.13
N TYR A 249 -1.33 19.68 -3.42
CA TYR A 249 -1.07 20.68 -4.47
C TYR A 249 -2.24 21.66 -4.63
N PHE A 250 -3.47 21.18 -4.54
CA PHE A 250 -4.67 22.01 -4.68
C PHE A 250 -4.90 22.87 -3.45
N LEU A 251 -4.70 22.31 -2.26
CA LEU A 251 -4.78 23.04 -1.00
C LEU A 251 -3.69 24.12 -0.92
N ALA A 252 -2.45 23.80 -1.35
CA ALA A 252 -1.37 24.77 -1.43
C ALA A 252 -1.68 25.89 -2.45
N ALA A 253 -2.28 25.55 -3.60
CA ALA A 253 -2.67 26.56 -4.58
C ALA A 253 -3.70 27.56 -4.00
N ALA A 254 -4.70 27.09 -3.24
CA ALA A 254 -5.63 27.97 -2.53
C ALA A 254 -4.89 28.88 -1.53
N ALA A 255 -4.04 28.28 -0.68
CA ALA A 255 -3.30 29.00 0.34
C ALA A 255 -2.39 30.10 -0.25
N ILE A 256 -1.65 29.81 -1.33
CA ILE A 256 -0.71 30.75 -1.97
C ILE A 256 -1.43 31.90 -2.68
N THR A 257 -2.61 31.62 -3.25
CA THR A 257 -3.35 32.62 -4.06
C THR A 257 -4.41 33.39 -3.29
N GLY A 258 -4.64 33.05 -2.01
CA GLY A 258 -5.73 33.60 -1.20
C GLY A 258 -7.11 33.18 -1.71
N GLY A 259 -7.20 31.96 -2.23
CA GLY A 259 -8.40 31.37 -2.80
C GLY A 259 -9.15 30.47 -1.82
N HIS A 260 -10.01 29.61 -2.37
CA HIS A 260 -10.72 28.60 -1.59
C HIS A 260 -10.89 27.31 -2.41
N VAL A 261 -10.29 26.22 -1.97
CA VAL A 261 -10.41 24.91 -2.63
C VAL A 261 -10.91 23.86 -1.65
N THR A 262 -11.91 23.11 -2.08
CA THR A 262 -12.40 21.92 -1.39
C THR A 262 -11.91 20.67 -2.12
N VAL A 263 -11.22 19.78 -1.41
CA VAL A 263 -10.87 18.46 -1.90
C VAL A 263 -11.92 17.48 -1.39
N GLU A 264 -12.78 17.03 -2.31
CA GLU A 264 -13.89 16.15 -2.02
C GLU A 264 -13.42 14.75 -1.61
N GLY A 265 -14.08 14.13 -0.63
CA GLY A 265 -13.84 12.75 -0.19
C GLY A 265 -12.63 12.57 0.73
N LEU A 266 -12.01 13.66 1.21
CA LEU A 266 -11.00 13.66 2.28
C LEU A 266 -11.58 14.29 3.53
N GLY A 267 -12.49 13.59 4.20
CA GLY A 267 -13.10 14.04 5.45
C GLY A 267 -12.27 13.70 6.69
N PRO A 268 -12.82 13.94 7.89
CA PRO A 268 -12.16 13.67 9.18
C PRO A 268 -11.77 12.20 9.39
N GLU A 269 -12.48 11.27 8.73
CA GLU A 269 -12.25 9.83 8.83
C GLU A 269 -11.24 9.29 7.81
N ALA A 270 -10.57 10.19 7.06
CA ALA A 270 -9.60 9.78 6.06
C ALA A 270 -8.42 9.01 6.69
N LEU A 271 -8.07 7.88 6.08
CA LEU A 271 -7.00 7.00 6.57
C LEU A 271 -5.60 7.50 6.23
N GLN A 272 -5.49 8.45 5.32
CA GLN A 272 -4.21 8.94 4.82
C GLN A 272 -3.65 10.03 5.75
N GLY A 273 -2.45 9.80 6.30
CA GLY A 273 -1.79 10.76 7.17
C GLY A 273 -1.46 12.11 6.51
N ASP A 274 -1.41 12.15 5.18
CA ASP A 274 -1.12 13.36 4.41
C ASP A 274 -2.24 14.43 4.51
N VAL A 275 -3.43 14.07 5.00
CA VAL A 275 -4.50 15.05 5.33
C VAL A 275 -4.04 16.06 6.39
N ALA A 276 -3.08 15.70 7.24
CA ALA A 276 -2.44 16.59 8.21
C ALA A 276 -1.70 17.79 7.56
N PHE A 277 -1.56 17.81 6.23
CA PHE A 277 -1.11 19.00 5.51
C PHE A 277 -2.05 20.20 5.73
N GLY A 278 -3.37 19.94 5.91
CA GLY A 278 -4.31 20.95 6.35
C GLY A 278 -3.90 21.64 7.66
N ASP A 279 -3.47 20.86 8.66
CA ASP A 279 -3.00 21.41 9.95
C ASP A 279 -1.75 22.27 9.78
N CYS A 280 -0.86 21.90 8.85
CA CYS A 280 0.31 22.73 8.52
C CYS A 280 -0.13 24.08 7.94
N LEU A 281 -1.09 24.09 7.02
CA LEU A 281 -1.64 25.31 6.43
C LEU A 281 -2.38 26.17 7.47
N ALA A 282 -3.14 25.55 8.38
CA ALA A 282 -3.79 26.25 9.49
C ALA A 282 -2.77 26.95 10.39
N ARG A 283 -1.65 26.29 10.72
CA ARG A 283 -0.54 26.88 11.48
C ARG A 283 0.18 28.01 10.74
N MET A 284 0.06 28.04 9.42
CA MET A 284 0.58 29.13 8.57
C MET A 284 -0.43 30.29 8.40
N GLY A 285 -1.62 30.20 9.03
CA GLY A 285 -2.63 31.25 9.05
C GLY A 285 -3.76 31.06 8.05
N CYS A 286 -3.86 29.91 7.37
CA CYS A 286 -4.99 29.62 6.51
C CYS A 286 -6.22 29.18 7.34
N THR A 287 -7.41 29.47 6.83
CA THR A 287 -8.64 28.86 7.33
C THR A 287 -8.77 27.46 6.74
N VAL A 288 -8.86 26.46 7.59
CA VAL A 288 -8.99 25.05 7.18
C VAL A 288 -10.23 24.45 7.79
N GLU A 289 -11.03 23.77 6.99
CA GLU A 289 -12.26 23.12 7.42
C GLU A 289 -12.27 21.67 6.91
N ALA A 290 -12.51 20.71 7.81
CA ALA A 290 -12.72 19.32 7.48
C ALA A 290 -14.17 18.93 7.77
N THR A 291 -14.90 18.52 6.73
CA THR A 291 -16.30 18.07 6.80
C THR A 291 -16.41 16.64 6.25
N PRO A 292 -17.54 15.95 6.43
CA PRO A 292 -17.75 14.64 5.80
C PRO A 292 -17.57 14.67 4.26
N GLU A 293 -17.86 15.81 3.62
CA GLU A 293 -17.75 15.99 2.18
C GLU A 293 -16.29 16.15 1.71
N GLY A 294 -15.41 16.70 2.56
CA GLY A 294 -14.01 16.91 2.19
C GLY A 294 -13.22 17.86 3.09
N LEU A 295 -12.01 18.15 2.66
CA LEU A 295 -11.05 19.07 3.27
C LEU A 295 -10.94 20.35 2.45
N SER A 296 -11.16 21.49 3.08
CA SER A 296 -11.14 22.82 2.44
C SER A 296 -10.05 23.71 3.03
N VAL A 297 -9.47 24.52 2.19
CA VAL A 297 -8.52 25.59 2.55
C VAL A 297 -8.90 26.85 1.80
#